data_c40395c35aed5ea1ab680b691288d1f5
#
_entry.id   c40395c35aed5ea1ab680b691288d1f5
#
_cell.length_a   1.000
_cell.length_b   1.000
_cell.length_c   1.000
_cell.angle_alpha   90.00
_cell.angle_beta   90.00
_cell.angle_gamma   90.00
#
_symmetry.space_group_name_H-M   'P 1'
#
loop_
_entity.id
_entity.type
_entity.pdbx_description
1 polymer ?
#
loop_
_entity_poly.entity_id
_entity_poly.type
_entity_poly.pdbx_seq_one_letter_code
_entity_poly.pdbx_strand_id
1 'polypeptide(L)'
;CGGTGRITKVQQWKNVINQESYICPHCQGTGYYIDDPCPKCGGTGVVVEKVTQGFRIPKIDKLGYTYKMEFEGNSCHNNRGTNGDLYFTYVIKEDPNSPFRIDERDYANIVTDIEVSVFDCLFGCEKIVKTVDGKAIKLRIPQGTKDGSEFTFSGHGFKLSNGMVGSLIAKVRMTMPNLSKKQISKIKEIIDEN
;
A
#
# COMPACT_ATOMS: atom_id res chain seq x y z
N CYS A 1 -28.36 26.49 36.36
CA CYS A 1 -28.62 26.66 34.91
C CYS A 1 -29.94 26.03 34.44
N GLY A 2 -30.65 25.30 35.31
CA GLY A 2 -31.94 24.67 34.95
C GLY A 2 -31.87 23.76 33.69
N GLY A 3 -30.73 23.12 33.45
CA GLY A 3 -30.55 22.23 32.30
C GLY A 3 -30.06 22.91 31.00
N THR A 4 -29.94 24.26 31.02
CA THR A 4 -29.54 25.00 29.80
C THR A 4 -28.02 25.01 29.55
N GLY A 5 -27.20 24.56 30.49
CA GLY A 5 -25.75 24.63 30.44
C GLY A 5 -25.17 26.03 30.67
N ARG A 6 -26.01 27.06 30.73
CA ARG A 6 -25.60 28.44 30.90
C ARG A 6 -26.34 29.10 32.04
N ILE A 7 -25.70 30.05 32.71
CA ILE A 7 -26.29 30.87 33.73
C ILE A 7 -26.30 32.30 33.20
N THR A 8 -27.48 32.92 33.24
CA THR A 8 -27.67 34.32 32.86
C THR A 8 -27.79 35.16 34.10
N LYS A 9 -26.93 36.15 34.29
CA LYS A 9 -27.06 37.19 35.28
C LYS A 9 -27.67 38.42 34.64
N VAL A 10 -28.75 38.89 35.24
CA VAL A 10 -29.37 40.13 34.83
C VAL A 10 -29.07 41.17 35.92
N GLN A 11 -28.38 42.25 35.53
CA GLN A 11 -28.13 43.39 36.39
C GLN A 11 -28.94 44.58 35.86
N GLN A 12 -29.84 45.08 36.68
CA GLN A 12 -30.59 46.26 36.37
C GLN A 12 -30.07 47.45 37.16
N TRP A 13 -29.61 48.49 36.48
CA TRP A 13 -29.22 49.72 37.10
C TRP A 13 -29.94 50.89 36.43
N LYS A 14 -30.84 51.54 37.18
CA LYS A 14 -31.75 52.60 36.69
C LYS A 14 -32.54 52.08 35.46
N ASN A 15 -32.30 52.63 34.27
CA ASN A 15 -32.99 52.27 33.04
C ASN A 15 -32.15 51.35 32.12
N VAL A 16 -31.03 50.81 32.60
CA VAL A 16 -30.14 49.93 31.83
C VAL A 16 -30.23 48.51 32.37
N ILE A 17 -30.63 47.57 31.55
CA ILE A 17 -30.61 46.12 31.83
C ILE A 17 -29.36 45.55 31.15
N ASN A 18 -28.42 45.09 31.95
CA ASN A 18 -27.25 44.38 31.46
C ASN A 18 -27.47 42.88 31.69
N GLN A 19 -27.37 42.08 30.62
CA GLN A 19 -27.58 40.65 30.67
C GLN A 19 -26.29 39.95 30.26
N GLU A 20 -25.64 39.25 31.18
CA GLU A 20 -24.45 38.48 30.93
C GLU A 20 -24.73 36.99 31.03
N SER A 21 -24.28 36.22 30.04
CA SER A 21 -24.41 34.79 30.03
C SER A 21 -23.05 34.12 30.08
N TYR A 22 -22.83 33.25 31.07
CA TYR A 22 -21.59 32.50 31.23
C TYR A 22 -21.88 31.00 31.38
N ILE A 23 -20.86 30.21 31.11
CA ILE A 23 -20.95 28.73 31.20
C ILE A 23 -21.21 28.35 32.65
N CYS A 24 -22.19 27.46 32.87
CA CYS A 24 -22.48 26.95 34.18
C CYS A 24 -21.29 26.19 34.77
N PRO A 25 -20.70 26.62 35.90
CA PRO A 25 -19.52 25.96 36.48
C PRO A 25 -19.82 24.55 37.00
N HIS A 26 -21.09 24.26 37.31
CA HIS A 26 -21.49 22.97 37.85
C HIS A 26 -21.55 21.87 36.77
N CYS A 27 -22.11 22.15 35.62
CA CYS A 27 -22.21 21.20 34.52
C CYS A 27 -21.26 21.49 33.36
N GLN A 28 -20.41 22.52 33.47
CA GLN A 28 -19.41 22.92 32.45
C GLN A 28 -20.01 23.09 31.03
N GLY A 29 -21.26 23.50 30.94
CA GLY A 29 -21.93 23.74 29.68
C GLY A 29 -22.78 22.59 29.16
N THR A 30 -22.73 21.40 29.75
CA THR A 30 -23.47 20.20 29.28
C THR A 30 -24.97 20.26 29.58
N GLY A 31 -25.40 21.05 30.57
CA GLY A 31 -26.78 21.16 30.99
C GLY A 31 -27.23 20.09 31.98
N TYR A 32 -26.50 19.02 32.15
CA TYR A 32 -26.76 17.93 33.09
C TYR A 32 -25.52 17.58 33.89
N TYR A 33 -25.74 17.01 35.05
CA TYR A 33 -24.71 16.53 35.95
C TYR A 33 -24.95 15.05 36.23
N ILE A 34 -23.90 14.26 36.30
CA ILE A 34 -23.95 12.83 36.54
C ILE A 34 -23.39 12.59 37.94
N ASP A 35 -24.26 12.20 38.87
CA ASP A 35 -23.86 11.96 40.26
C ASP A 35 -23.02 10.69 40.43
N ASP A 36 -23.32 9.66 39.64
CA ASP A 36 -22.62 8.39 39.65
C ASP A 36 -22.19 8.03 38.22
N PRO A 37 -20.96 8.45 37.78
CA PRO A 37 -20.53 8.21 36.45
C PRO A 37 -20.19 6.72 36.23
N CYS A 38 -20.69 6.17 35.13
CA CYS A 38 -20.41 4.81 34.71
C CYS A 38 -18.90 4.51 34.69
N PRO A 39 -18.42 3.45 35.39
CA PRO A 39 -16.97 3.16 35.49
C PRO A 39 -16.32 2.82 34.15
N LYS A 40 -17.08 2.42 33.14
CA LYS A 40 -16.54 2.12 31.79
C LYS A 40 -16.35 3.34 30.90
N CYS A 41 -17.32 4.27 30.90
CA CYS A 41 -17.31 5.42 30.01
C CYS A 41 -17.11 6.77 30.72
N GLY A 42 -17.06 6.82 32.08
CA GLY A 42 -16.90 8.06 32.82
C GLY A 42 -18.04 9.07 32.61
N GLY A 43 -19.21 8.62 32.21
CA GLY A 43 -20.38 9.48 31.92
C GLY A 43 -20.46 9.94 30.45
N THR A 44 -19.52 9.60 29.61
CA THR A 44 -19.53 10.02 28.18
C THR A 44 -20.55 9.25 27.34
N GLY A 45 -21.06 8.11 27.83
CA GLY A 45 -22.01 7.24 27.12
C GLY A 45 -21.35 6.42 25.98
N VAL A 46 -20.04 6.57 25.75
CA VAL A 46 -19.32 5.90 24.69
C VAL A 46 -18.10 5.20 25.25
N VAL A 47 -17.84 3.98 24.80
CA VAL A 47 -16.65 3.18 25.12
C VAL A 47 -15.90 2.89 23.83
N VAL A 48 -14.58 3.05 23.84
CA VAL A 48 -13.74 2.69 22.70
C VAL A 48 -13.30 1.24 22.85
N GLU A 49 -13.71 0.41 21.92
CA GLU A 49 -13.26 -0.99 21.82
C GLU A 49 -12.34 -1.16 20.59
N LYS A 50 -11.33 -2.02 20.75
CA LYS A 50 -10.52 -2.47 19.61
C LYS A 50 -11.20 -3.67 18.97
N VAL A 51 -11.70 -3.49 17.77
CA VAL A 51 -12.30 -4.57 16.97
C VAL A 51 -11.31 -4.98 15.90
N THR A 52 -11.10 -6.28 15.72
CA THR A 52 -10.29 -6.83 14.64
C THR A 52 -11.22 -7.21 13.50
N GLN A 53 -11.12 -6.50 12.39
CA GLN A 53 -11.90 -6.75 11.20
C GLN A 53 -11.05 -7.49 10.18
N GLY A 54 -11.48 -8.67 9.77
CA GLY A 54 -10.84 -9.44 8.70
C GLY A 54 -11.49 -9.13 7.35
N PHE A 55 -10.69 -8.84 6.34
CA PHE A 55 -11.20 -8.74 5.00
C PHE A 55 -10.28 -9.47 4.00
N ARG A 56 -10.86 -9.90 2.89
CA ARG A 56 -10.11 -10.53 1.81
C ARG A 56 -9.73 -9.47 0.79
N ILE A 57 -8.42 -9.29 0.57
CA ILE A 57 -7.92 -8.43 -0.50
C ILE A 57 -8.42 -8.99 -1.83
N PRO A 58 -9.18 -8.23 -2.63
CA PRO A 58 -9.62 -8.69 -3.93
C PRO A 58 -8.47 -8.77 -4.92
N LYS A 59 -8.75 -9.31 -6.10
CA LYS A 59 -7.78 -9.29 -7.20
C LYS A 59 -7.44 -7.85 -7.56
N ILE A 60 -6.15 -7.62 -7.84
CA ILE A 60 -5.60 -6.28 -7.98
C ILE A 60 -5.98 -5.71 -9.36
N ASP A 61 -6.66 -4.56 -9.36
CA ASP A 61 -6.92 -3.79 -10.58
C ASP A 61 -6.01 -2.58 -10.68
N LYS A 62 -5.46 -2.13 -9.54
CA LYS A 62 -4.63 -0.92 -9.40
C LYS A 62 -3.64 -1.12 -8.28
N LEU A 63 -2.56 -0.31 -8.28
CA LEU A 63 -1.54 -0.31 -7.23
C LEU A 63 -2.04 0.13 -5.85
N GLY A 64 -3.26 0.65 -5.78
CA GLY A 64 -3.94 0.97 -4.53
C GLY A 64 -5.44 1.11 -4.77
N TYR A 65 -6.23 0.69 -3.80
CA TYR A 65 -7.68 0.78 -3.89
C TYR A 65 -8.26 1.08 -2.50
N THR A 66 -9.27 1.95 -2.47
CA THR A 66 -10.01 2.26 -1.27
C THR A 66 -11.29 1.46 -1.24
N TYR A 67 -11.45 0.66 -0.21
CA TYR A 67 -12.66 -0.09 0.08
C TYR A 67 -13.55 0.68 1.05
N LYS A 68 -14.84 0.64 0.78
CA LYS A 68 -15.89 1.10 1.67
C LYS A 68 -16.61 -0.11 2.26
N MET A 69 -16.66 -0.22 3.57
CA MET A 69 -17.52 -1.17 4.29
C MET A 69 -18.64 -0.38 4.95
N GLU A 70 -19.85 -0.61 4.50
CA GLU A 70 -21.03 0.12 4.98
C GLU A 70 -21.36 -0.29 6.41
N PHE A 71 -21.64 0.70 7.26
CA PHE A 71 -22.04 0.53 8.66
C PHE A 71 -21.00 -0.14 9.58
N GLU A 72 -19.78 -0.35 9.13
CA GLU A 72 -18.68 -0.94 9.91
C GLU A 72 -17.75 0.11 10.55
N GLY A 73 -18.07 1.38 10.42
CA GLY A 73 -17.38 2.48 11.07
C GLY A 73 -17.83 2.71 12.50
N ASN A 74 -17.55 3.90 13.02
CA ASN A 74 -17.89 4.27 14.39
C ASN A 74 -19.41 4.23 14.62
N SER A 75 -19.80 3.75 15.81
CA SER A 75 -21.18 3.75 16.24
C SER A 75 -21.76 5.16 16.30
N CYS A 76 -23.03 5.30 15.94
CA CYS A 76 -23.72 6.56 16.07
C CYS A 76 -23.81 6.97 17.55
N HIS A 77 -23.47 8.22 17.84
CA HIS A 77 -23.62 8.79 19.17
C HIS A 77 -25.10 8.71 19.58
N ASN A 78 -25.39 8.20 20.80
CA ASN A 78 -26.73 8.00 21.36
C ASN A 78 -27.58 6.88 20.75
N ASN A 79 -27.03 5.94 20.01
CA ASN A 79 -27.76 4.79 19.41
C ASN A 79 -29.05 5.17 18.64
N ARG A 80 -29.13 6.40 18.11
CA ARG A 80 -30.29 6.91 17.38
C ARG A 80 -30.12 6.98 15.87
N GLY A 81 -29.05 6.38 15.33
CA GLY A 81 -28.74 6.38 13.91
C GLY A 81 -28.01 5.12 13.50
N THR A 82 -27.67 5.07 12.23
CA THR A 82 -26.81 4.02 11.66
C THR A 82 -25.34 4.31 11.96
N ASN A 83 -24.52 3.27 12.10
CA ASN A 83 -23.08 3.43 12.20
C ASN A 83 -22.52 4.12 10.95
N GLY A 84 -21.39 4.75 11.09
CA GLY A 84 -20.65 5.28 9.96
C GLY A 84 -20.06 4.18 9.07
N ASP A 85 -19.54 4.56 7.92
CA ASP A 85 -18.84 3.65 7.04
C ASP A 85 -17.36 3.58 7.41
N LEU A 86 -16.75 2.41 7.20
CA LEU A 86 -15.31 2.22 7.32
C LEU A 86 -14.67 2.28 5.95
N TYR A 87 -13.70 3.16 5.79
CA TYR A 87 -12.88 3.25 4.59
C TYR A 87 -11.48 2.78 4.90
N PHE A 88 -10.96 1.85 4.13
CA PHE A 88 -9.57 1.46 4.21
C PHE A 88 -8.94 1.40 2.83
N THR A 89 -7.70 1.86 2.74
CA THR A 89 -6.92 1.87 1.50
C THR A 89 -5.75 0.92 1.66
N TYR A 90 -5.62 -0.03 0.73
CA TYR A 90 -4.38 -0.80 0.61
C TYR A 90 -3.50 -0.22 -0.49
N VAL A 91 -2.22 -0.27 -0.28
CA VAL A 91 -1.20 0.16 -1.24
C VAL A 91 -0.20 -0.98 -1.38
N ILE A 92 0.07 -1.37 -2.62
CA ILE A 92 1.11 -2.36 -2.90
C ILE A 92 2.46 -1.67 -2.81
N LYS A 93 3.35 -2.23 -1.99
CA LYS A 93 4.74 -1.80 -1.90
C LYS A 93 5.63 -2.91 -2.41
N GLU A 94 6.63 -2.53 -3.17
CA GLU A 94 7.69 -3.44 -3.56
C GLU A 94 8.55 -3.82 -2.35
N ASP A 95 8.91 -5.09 -2.24
CA ASP A 95 9.89 -5.55 -1.27
C ASP A 95 11.29 -5.31 -1.84
N PRO A 96 12.13 -4.48 -1.20
CA PRO A 96 13.50 -4.21 -1.66
C PRO A 96 14.38 -5.47 -1.83
N ASN A 97 14.05 -6.55 -1.11
CA ASN A 97 14.77 -7.82 -1.19
C ASN A 97 14.21 -8.77 -2.24
N SER A 98 13.08 -8.42 -2.87
CA SER A 98 12.48 -9.21 -3.94
C SER A 98 13.23 -9.00 -5.25
N PRO A 99 13.54 -10.08 -6.02
CA PRO A 99 14.07 -9.94 -7.37
C PRO A 99 13.02 -9.44 -8.37
N PHE A 100 11.77 -9.31 -7.94
CA PHE A 100 10.65 -8.93 -8.78
C PHE A 100 10.22 -7.49 -8.47
N ARG A 101 9.96 -6.72 -9.53
CA ARG A 101 9.44 -5.35 -9.48
C ARG A 101 8.19 -5.24 -10.33
N ILE A 102 7.37 -4.24 -10.06
CA ILE A 102 6.20 -3.93 -10.89
C ILE A 102 6.69 -3.13 -12.10
N ASP A 103 6.18 -3.45 -13.31
CA ASP A 103 6.51 -2.65 -14.49
C ASP A 103 5.83 -1.27 -14.39
N GLU A 104 6.61 -0.21 -14.46
CA GLU A 104 6.10 1.17 -14.42
C GLU A 104 5.17 1.50 -15.61
N ARG A 105 5.31 0.78 -16.72
CA ARG A 105 4.50 0.96 -17.95
C ARG A 105 3.14 0.28 -17.85
N ASP A 106 3.08 -0.85 -17.16
CA ASP A 106 1.85 -1.62 -16.96
C ASP A 106 1.95 -2.44 -15.67
N TYR A 107 1.20 -2.04 -14.65
CA TYR A 107 1.19 -2.68 -13.33
C TYR A 107 0.72 -4.15 -13.34
N ALA A 108 0.15 -4.64 -14.43
CA ALA A 108 -0.14 -6.06 -14.60
C ALA A 108 1.12 -6.89 -14.83
N ASN A 109 2.19 -6.27 -15.32
CA ASN A 109 3.44 -6.91 -15.63
C ASN A 109 4.43 -6.86 -14.46
N ILE A 110 5.27 -7.87 -14.40
CA ILE A 110 6.32 -8.02 -13.39
C ILE A 110 7.66 -8.03 -14.11
N VAL A 111 8.62 -7.28 -13.62
CA VAL A 111 9.98 -7.22 -14.17
C VAL A 111 10.93 -7.96 -13.23
N THR A 112 11.83 -8.75 -13.78
CA THR A 112 12.95 -9.36 -13.06
C THR A 112 14.23 -9.18 -13.85
N ASP A 113 15.33 -8.85 -13.17
CA ASP A 113 16.65 -8.79 -13.80
C ASP A 113 17.27 -10.19 -13.82
N ILE A 114 17.90 -10.54 -14.94
CA ILE A 114 18.67 -11.77 -15.11
C ILE A 114 20.11 -11.41 -15.43
N GLU A 115 21.03 -11.91 -14.63
CA GLU A 115 22.46 -11.73 -14.87
C GLU A 115 22.96 -12.72 -15.90
N VAL A 116 23.59 -12.19 -16.95
CA VAL A 116 24.12 -12.96 -18.06
C VAL A 116 25.53 -12.47 -18.37
N SER A 117 26.47 -13.40 -18.50
CA SER A 117 27.83 -13.05 -18.89
C SER A 117 27.86 -12.46 -20.30
N VAL A 118 28.75 -11.50 -20.53
CA VAL A 118 28.99 -10.94 -21.87
C VAL A 118 29.25 -12.05 -22.90
N PHE A 119 29.99 -13.11 -22.53
CA PHE A 119 30.22 -14.24 -23.43
C PHE A 119 28.96 -15.07 -23.69
N ASP A 120 28.14 -15.26 -22.68
CA ASP A 120 26.85 -15.94 -22.85
C ASP A 120 25.90 -15.14 -23.76
N CYS A 121 25.98 -13.80 -23.69
CA CYS A 121 25.26 -12.93 -24.63
C CYS A 121 25.81 -12.99 -26.04
N LEU A 122 27.16 -13.11 -26.19
CA LEU A 122 27.81 -13.18 -27.48
C LEU A 122 27.50 -14.50 -28.20
N PHE A 123 27.55 -15.64 -27.50
CA PHE A 123 27.38 -16.97 -28.09
C PHE A 123 25.93 -17.48 -28.02
N GLY A 124 25.11 -16.90 -27.22
CA GLY A 124 23.80 -17.42 -26.85
C GLY A 124 23.88 -18.46 -25.74
N CYS A 125 22.85 -18.51 -24.90
CA CYS A 125 22.81 -19.48 -23.81
C CYS A 125 21.35 -19.81 -23.42
N GLU A 126 21.19 -20.78 -22.54
CA GLU A 126 19.92 -21.05 -21.85
C GLU A 126 20.05 -20.68 -20.38
N LYS A 127 19.07 -19.94 -19.87
CA LYS A 127 18.96 -19.56 -18.48
C LYS A 127 17.61 -20.02 -17.91
N ILE A 128 17.59 -20.24 -16.61
CA ILE A 128 16.33 -20.54 -15.90
C ILE A 128 15.88 -19.27 -15.21
N VAL A 129 14.68 -18.81 -15.53
CA VAL A 129 14.02 -17.67 -14.90
C VAL A 129 12.98 -18.19 -13.92
N LYS A 130 13.04 -17.76 -12.67
CA LYS A 130 12.01 -18.08 -11.68
C LYS A 130 10.84 -17.12 -11.84
N THR A 131 9.64 -17.64 -11.72
CA THR A 131 8.40 -16.86 -11.69
C THR A 131 8.02 -16.51 -10.24
N VAL A 132 7.11 -15.57 -10.06
CA VAL A 132 6.62 -15.17 -8.73
C VAL A 132 5.95 -16.33 -7.98
N ASP A 133 5.30 -17.22 -8.70
CA ASP A 133 4.68 -18.43 -8.15
C ASP A 133 5.67 -19.60 -7.93
N GLY A 134 6.99 -19.32 -8.05
CA GLY A 134 8.06 -20.27 -7.77
C GLY A 134 8.34 -21.29 -8.87
N LYS A 135 7.65 -21.22 -10.02
CA LYS A 135 7.94 -22.06 -11.16
C LYS A 135 9.21 -21.61 -11.87
N ALA A 136 9.81 -22.52 -12.61
CA ALA A 136 11.01 -22.27 -13.40
C ALA A 136 10.67 -22.30 -14.89
N ILE A 137 11.06 -21.26 -15.62
CA ILE A 137 10.89 -21.17 -17.07
C ILE A 137 12.27 -21.18 -17.72
N LYS A 138 12.43 -21.97 -18.77
CA LYS A 138 13.63 -21.92 -19.61
C LYS A 138 13.55 -20.72 -20.55
N LEU A 139 14.54 -19.85 -20.47
CA LEU A 139 14.77 -18.74 -21.39
C LEU A 139 15.96 -19.07 -22.30
N ARG A 140 15.74 -19.08 -23.59
CA ARG A 140 16.80 -19.15 -24.59
C ARG A 140 17.19 -17.72 -24.98
N ILE A 141 18.43 -17.37 -24.70
CA ILE A 141 19.03 -16.09 -25.03
C ILE A 141 19.75 -16.23 -26.38
N PRO A 142 19.32 -15.50 -27.43
CA PRO A 142 19.95 -15.58 -28.72
C PRO A 142 21.38 -15.00 -28.71
N GLN A 143 22.18 -15.43 -29.66
CA GLN A 143 23.48 -14.83 -29.92
C GLN A 143 23.35 -13.33 -30.25
N GLY A 144 24.26 -12.51 -29.72
CA GLY A 144 24.27 -11.07 -29.97
C GLY A 144 23.24 -10.29 -29.16
N THR A 145 22.65 -10.89 -28.09
CA THR A 145 21.74 -10.20 -27.18
C THR A 145 22.45 -9.04 -26.50
N LYS A 146 21.81 -7.87 -26.50
CA LYS A 146 22.34 -6.64 -25.91
C LYS A 146 21.94 -6.50 -24.44
N ASP A 147 22.71 -5.70 -23.70
CA ASP A 147 22.34 -5.29 -22.34
C ASP A 147 20.99 -4.57 -22.35
N GLY A 148 20.16 -4.84 -21.34
CA GLY A 148 18.82 -4.29 -21.24
C GLY A 148 17.78 -4.94 -22.15
N SER A 149 18.14 -5.97 -22.95
CA SER A 149 17.14 -6.71 -23.75
C SER A 149 16.07 -7.33 -22.86
N GLU A 150 14.82 -7.25 -23.29
CA GLU A 150 13.66 -7.72 -22.53
C GLU A 150 13.05 -8.96 -23.20
N PHE A 151 12.81 -9.99 -22.41
CA PHE A 151 12.12 -11.22 -22.83
C PHE A 151 10.82 -11.36 -22.07
N THR A 152 9.72 -11.43 -22.79
CA THR A 152 8.36 -11.42 -22.20
C THR A 152 7.76 -12.82 -22.15
N PHE A 153 7.29 -13.22 -20.98
CA PHE A 153 6.56 -14.46 -20.73
C PHE A 153 5.12 -14.13 -20.39
N SER A 154 4.22 -14.30 -21.33
CA SER A 154 2.79 -14.02 -21.16
C SER A 154 2.16 -14.94 -20.13
N GLY A 155 1.23 -14.39 -19.32
CA GLY A 155 0.50 -15.15 -18.33
C GLY A 155 1.26 -15.46 -17.02
N HIS A 156 2.41 -14.81 -16.79
CA HIS A 156 3.23 -14.98 -15.59
C HIS A 156 3.35 -13.70 -14.75
N GLY A 157 2.55 -12.67 -15.06
CA GLY A 157 2.39 -11.45 -14.29
C GLY A 157 1.28 -11.52 -13.25
N PHE A 158 0.77 -10.37 -12.84
CA PHE A 158 -0.36 -10.28 -11.91
C PHE A 158 -1.67 -10.72 -12.57
N LYS A 159 -2.51 -11.38 -11.77
CA LYS A 159 -3.87 -11.74 -12.17
C LYS A 159 -4.83 -10.63 -11.80
N LEU A 160 -5.36 -9.94 -12.79
CA LEU A 160 -6.31 -8.85 -12.64
C LEU A 160 -7.74 -9.35 -12.32
N SER A 161 -8.61 -8.45 -11.85
CA SER A 161 -10.00 -8.75 -11.52
C SER A 161 -10.82 -9.15 -12.75
N ASN A 162 -10.52 -8.56 -13.91
CA ASN A 162 -11.16 -8.90 -15.19
C ASN A 162 -10.76 -10.30 -15.74
N GLY A 163 -9.91 -11.03 -15.00
CA GLY A 163 -9.44 -12.37 -15.38
C GLY A 163 -8.20 -12.38 -16.27
N MET A 164 -7.75 -11.24 -16.77
CA MET A 164 -6.48 -11.13 -17.50
C MET A 164 -5.30 -11.41 -16.58
N VAL A 165 -4.24 -11.96 -17.15
CA VAL A 165 -2.97 -12.19 -16.46
C VAL A 165 -1.90 -11.46 -17.22
N GLY A 166 -1.16 -10.60 -16.52
CA GLY A 166 -0.03 -9.88 -17.08
C GLY A 166 1.14 -10.79 -17.45
N SER A 167 2.24 -10.20 -17.81
CA SER A 167 3.45 -10.88 -18.26
C SER A 167 4.58 -10.75 -17.23
N LEU A 168 5.50 -11.72 -17.23
CA LEU A 168 6.80 -11.59 -16.61
C LEU A 168 7.80 -11.12 -17.66
N ILE A 169 8.49 -10.03 -17.40
CA ILE A 169 9.49 -9.44 -18.25
C ILE A 169 10.86 -9.70 -17.63
N ALA A 170 11.66 -10.54 -18.28
CA ALA A 170 13.04 -10.81 -17.87
C ALA A 170 13.97 -9.86 -18.61
N LYS A 171 14.62 -8.96 -17.86
CA LYS A 171 15.55 -7.96 -18.39
C LYS A 171 16.99 -8.43 -18.22
N VAL A 172 17.72 -8.50 -19.33
CA VAL A 172 19.12 -8.91 -19.32
C VAL A 172 19.99 -7.83 -18.69
N ARG A 173 20.80 -8.22 -17.71
CA ARG A 173 21.88 -7.44 -17.12
C ARG A 173 23.19 -8.11 -17.46
N MET A 174 23.98 -7.50 -18.34
CA MET A 174 25.28 -8.04 -18.68
C MET A 174 26.26 -7.90 -17.52
N THR A 175 26.92 -8.98 -17.21
CA THR A 175 27.98 -9.01 -16.20
C THR A 175 29.31 -9.36 -16.84
N MET A 176 30.39 -8.68 -16.39
CA MET A 176 31.75 -9.01 -16.82
C MET A 176 32.24 -10.17 -15.97
N PRO A 177 32.66 -11.29 -16.60
CA PRO A 177 33.27 -12.39 -15.87
C PRO A 177 34.68 -12.04 -15.40
N ASN A 178 35.07 -12.60 -14.28
CA ASN A 178 36.46 -12.48 -13.81
C ASN A 178 37.40 -13.30 -14.68
N LEU A 179 38.17 -12.62 -15.53
CA LEU A 179 39.13 -13.25 -16.44
C LEU A 179 40.54 -13.18 -15.89
N SER A 180 41.29 -14.25 -16.05
CA SER A 180 42.73 -14.26 -15.80
C SER A 180 43.51 -13.45 -16.86
N LYS A 181 44.70 -12.96 -16.49
CA LYS A 181 45.55 -12.20 -17.43
C LYS A 181 45.83 -12.96 -18.75
N LYS A 182 45.98 -14.28 -18.68
CA LYS A 182 46.18 -15.14 -19.85
C LYS A 182 44.96 -15.18 -20.78
N GLN A 183 43.77 -15.20 -20.22
CA GLN A 183 42.52 -15.19 -20.99
C GLN A 183 42.30 -13.84 -21.65
N ILE A 184 42.58 -12.74 -20.94
CA ILE A 184 42.50 -11.38 -21.50
C ILE A 184 43.45 -11.21 -22.68
N SER A 185 44.73 -11.70 -22.58
CA SER A 185 45.70 -11.61 -23.69
C SER A 185 45.20 -12.37 -24.92
N LYS A 186 44.68 -13.60 -24.74
CA LYS A 186 44.14 -14.38 -25.87
C LYS A 186 42.95 -13.73 -26.55
N ILE A 187 42.04 -13.12 -25.76
CA ILE A 187 40.88 -12.41 -26.32
C ILE A 187 41.35 -11.19 -27.11
N LYS A 188 42.35 -10.46 -26.60
CA LYS A 188 42.94 -9.33 -27.34
C LYS A 188 43.55 -9.76 -28.67
N GLU A 189 44.38 -10.82 -28.69
CA GLU A 189 44.95 -11.37 -29.91
C GLU A 189 43.87 -11.65 -30.97
N ILE A 190 42.76 -12.31 -30.57
CA ILE A 190 41.64 -12.63 -31.48
C ILE A 190 40.96 -11.37 -32.02
N ILE A 191 40.82 -10.32 -31.18
CA ILE A 191 40.17 -9.06 -31.58
C ILE A 191 41.10 -8.26 -32.52
N ASP A 192 42.39 -8.26 -32.27
CA ASP A 192 43.40 -7.52 -33.06
C ASP A 192 43.70 -8.19 -34.41
N GLU A 193 43.33 -9.47 -34.60
CA GLU A 193 43.44 -10.21 -35.87
C GLU A 193 42.32 -9.87 -36.88
N ASN A 194 41.27 -9.11 -36.48
CA ASN A 194 40.17 -8.65 -37.34
C ASN A 194 40.29 -7.14 -37.68
#